data_1d435de85ec3d545a8fbeb83b1910bbb
#
_entry.id   1d435de85ec3d545a8fbeb83b1910bbb
#
_cell.length_a   1.000
_cell.length_b   1.000
_cell.length_c   1.000
_cell.angle_alpha   90.00
_cell.angle_beta   90.00
_cell.angle_gamma   90.00
#
_symmetry.space_group_name_H-M   'P 1'
#
loop_
_entity.id
_entity.type
_entity.pdbx_description
1 polymer ?
#
loop_
_entity_poly.entity_id
_entity_poly.type
_entity_poly.pdbx_seq_one_letter_code
_entity_poly.pdbx_strand_id
1 'polypeptide(L)'
;MQGVYTIHIFDRFMILIKNTFIPLSEKTLNQFPRFYSRLVFTLVMISQVFITISCPVEAMQIPDLDTKGDVYKTEGANDSLIYDSTIGNKKCIMLYADFSDAVMKVDTKERANGVLGNGLFQKLFYEQSYGKMTLDVEHVHGWRRLSKPASKYSSRTTESHRELFVEIFDLYPKIDFLAYDYIMVNMPRIGNTAFGERDELAIPYKGKKINVALNISSVSPYVLAHETAHLMGLPDLYTYGGVEGPKNPAGPWDIMSSAGKASGFLGWHRHKFEWLDANRKKYISSGMHRLEITPLNASSGVSMIVIPVDDPVKPSKVFVIEISQPLRGKDSQNSVGVLVYSVDAKLATGRNPVVVYPKLDLLKAPFHAGDHFNHIDAPMGIKVLKKNKDESFLIEVKVD
;
A
#
# COMPACT_ATOMS: atom_id res chain seq x y z
N MET A 1 -30.29 6.43 -18.98
CA MET A 1 -30.57 5.21 -19.77
C MET A 1 -31.00 4.05 -18.84
N GLN A 2 -32.12 4.22 -18.13
CA GLN A 2 -32.63 3.21 -17.19
C GLN A 2 -33.90 2.47 -17.69
N GLY A 3 -34.33 2.69 -18.91
CA GLY A 3 -35.63 2.21 -19.40
C GLY A 3 -35.64 0.94 -20.27
N VAL A 4 -34.49 0.43 -20.71
CA VAL A 4 -34.48 -0.62 -21.77
C VAL A 4 -34.25 -2.03 -21.21
N TYR A 5 -33.71 -2.19 -20.01
CA TYR A 5 -33.41 -3.52 -19.45
C TYR A 5 -34.56 -4.19 -18.72
N THR A 6 -35.58 -3.44 -18.31
CA THR A 6 -36.71 -3.99 -17.52
C THR A 6 -37.68 -4.82 -18.38
N ILE A 7 -37.80 -4.55 -19.65
CA ILE A 7 -38.75 -5.22 -20.56
C ILE A 7 -38.30 -6.64 -20.95
N HIS A 8 -37.02 -6.88 -21.15
CA HIS A 8 -36.52 -8.20 -21.57
C HIS A 8 -36.49 -9.26 -20.46
N ILE A 9 -36.45 -8.86 -19.20
CA ILE A 9 -36.47 -9.83 -18.08
C ILE A 9 -37.90 -10.30 -17.81
N PHE A 10 -38.89 -9.43 -18.01
CA PHE A 10 -40.29 -9.77 -17.80
C PHE A 10 -40.79 -10.78 -18.85
N ASP A 11 -40.37 -10.65 -20.11
CA ASP A 11 -40.74 -11.59 -21.18
C ASP A 11 -40.11 -12.97 -20.97
N ARG A 12 -38.87 -13.06 -20.49
CA ARG A 12 -38.25 -14.36 -20.20
C ARG A 12 -38.84 -15.02 -18.97
N PHE A 13 -39.27 -14.27 -17.95
CA PHE A 13 -39.93 -14.80 -16.77
C PHE A 13 -41.33 -15.34 -17.08
N MET A 14 -42.08 -14.65 -17.94
CA MET A 14 -43.40 -15.10 -18.39
C MET A 14 -43.33 -16.33 -19.30
N ILE A 15 -42.26 -16.50 -20.06
CA ILE A 15 -41.99 -17.71 -20.86
C ILE A 15 -41.67 -18.90 -19.96
N LEU A 16 -40.96 -18.69 -18.86
CA LEU A 16 -40.62 -19.74 -17.88
C LEU A 16 -41.87 -20.24 -17.14
N ILE A 17 -42.77 -19.34 -16.76
CA ILE A 17 -44.04 -19.70 -16.08
C ILE A 17 -44.98 -20.47 -17.02
N LYS A 18 -45.03 -20.10 -18.31
CA LYS A 18 -45.85 -20.82 -19.31
C LYS A 18 -45.37 -22.25 -19.60
N ASN A 19 -44.11 -22.53 -19.41
CA ASN A 19 -43.53 -23.84 -19.69
C ASN A 19 -43.43 -24.79 -18.49
N THR A 20 -43.73 -24.30 -17.28
CA THR A 20 -43.56 -25.10 -16.04
C THR A 20 -44.89 -25.50 -15.37
N PHE A 21 -46.01 -24.89 -15.78
CA PHE A 21 -47.33 -25.27 -15.26
C PHE A 21 -48.22 -25.86 -16.33
N ILE A 22 -48.78 -27.03 -16.06
CA ILE A 22 -49.68 -27.83 -16.83
C ILE A 22 -50.78 -26.93 -17.48
N PRO A 23 -51.12 -27.09 -18.77
CA PRO A 23 -52.14 -26.27 -19.44
C PRO A 23 -53.51 -26.51 -18.85
N LEU A 24 -53.96 -25.61 -17.97
CA LEU A 24 -55.36 -25.57 -17.55
C LEU A 24 -56.19 -24.87 -18.63
N SER A 25 -57.19 -25.53 -19.13
CA SER A 25 -58.09 -24.97 -20.13
C SER A 25 -58.88 -23.75 -19.60
N GLU A 26 -59.20 -22.80 -20.46
CA GLU A 26 -59.96 -21.57 -20.07
C GLU A 26 -61.29 -21.83 -19.34
N LYS A 27 -61.83 -23.03 -19.46
CA LYS A 27 -63.07 -23.41 -18.72
C LYS A 27 -62.85 -23.64 -17.23
N THR A 28 -61.66 -23.83 -16.73
CA THR A 28 -61.36 -24.14 -15.32
C THR A 28 -61.17 -22.88 -14.49
N LEU A 29 -60.91 -21.74 -15.10
CA LEU A 29 -60.64 -20.46 -14.41
C LEU A 29 -61.90 -19.78 -13.80
N ASN A 30 -63.09 -20.13 -14.28
CA ASN A 30 -64.34 -19.48 -13.87
C ASN A 30 -64.98 -20.12 -12.62
N GLN A 31 -64.37 -21.14 -12.01
CA GLN A 31 -64.96 -21.85 -10.86
C GLN A 31 -64.26 -21.59 -9.51
N PHE A 32 -63.26 -20.71 -9.44
CA PHE A 32 -62.62 -20.38 -8.16
C PHE A 32 -63.36 -19.24 -7.42
N PRO A 33 -63.67 -19.43 -6.14
CA PRO A 33 -64.32 -18.36 -5.33
C PRO A 33 -63.41 -17.13 -5.26
N ARG A 34 -64.00 -15.95 -5.25
CA ARG A 34 -63.32 -14.63 -5.17
C ARG A 34 -62.29 -14.48 -4.05
N PHE A 35 -62.26 -15.44 -3.13
CA PHE A 35 -61.31 -15.47 -2.03
C PHE A 35 -59.87 -15.82 -2.49
N TYR A 36 -59.70 -16.67 -3.48
CA TYR A 36 -58.39 -17.06 -3.99
C TYR A 36 -57.71 -15.99 -4.84
N SER A 37 -58.45 -15.15 -5.51
CA SER A 37 -57.90 -14.05 -6.31
C SER A 37 -57.23 -12.98 -5.41
N ARG A 38 -57.73 -12.74 -4.21
CA ARG A 38 -57.13 -11.82 -3.25
C ARG A 38 -55.87 -12.42 -2.62
N LEU A 39 -55.78 -13.72 -2.38
CA LEU A 39 -54.62 -14.38 -1.80
C LEU A 39 -53.46 -14.43 -2.79
N VAL A 40 -53.74 -14.70 -4.07
CA VAL A 40 -52.71 -14.68 -5.12
C VAL A 40 -52.18 -13.27 -5.39
N PHE A 41 -53.09 -12.27 -5.38
CA PHE A 41 -52.68 -10.85 -5.53
C PHE A 41 -51.88 -10.36 -4.32
N THR A 42 -52.19 -10.78 -3.11
CA THR A 42 -51.44 -10.45 -1.91
C THR A 42 -50.09 -11.15 -1.87
N LEU A 43 -49.98 -12.40 -2.31
CA LEU A 43 -48.70 -13.10 -2.43
C LEU A 43 -47.79 -12.53 -3.52
N VAL A 44 -48.36 -12.08 -4.65
CA VAL A 44 -47.60 -11.38 -5.69
C VAL A 44 -47.12 -10.01 -5.24
N MET A 45 -47.97 -9.27 -4.46
CA MET A 45 -47.54 -7.97 -3.91
C MET A 45 -46.51 -8.11 -2.78
N ILE A 46 -46.62 -9.16 -1.94
CA ILE A 46 -45.59 -9.43 -0.92
C ILE A 46 -44.29 -9.90 -1.56
N SER A 47 -44.30 -10.63 -2.68
CA SER A 47 -43.10 -10.98 -3.40
C SER A 47 -42.43 -9.78 -4.10
N GLN A 48 -43.13 -8.72 -4.42
CA GLN A 48 -42.56 -7.48 -4.96
C GLN A 48 -41.91 -6.59 -3.90
N VAL A 49 -42.25 -6.76 -2.63
CA VAL A 49 -41.70 -5.94 -1.51
C VAL A 49 -40.36 -6.54 -0.99
N PHE A 50 -40.04 -7.80 -1.31
CA PHE A 50 -38.83 -8.47 -0.80
C PHE A 50 -37.78 -8.88 -1.87
N ILE A 51 -37.99 -8.52 -3.14
CA ILE A 51 -36.89 -8.61 -4.11
C ILE A 51 -36.29 -7.20 -4.29
N THR A 52 -35.78 -6.62 -3.23
CA THR A 52 -34.54 -5.88 -3.37
C THR A 52 -33.49 -6.95 -3.66
N ILE A 53 -33.33 -7.30 -4.95
CA ILE A 53 -32.10 -7.87 -5.41
C ILE A 53 -31.05 -6.83 -5.06
N SER A 54 -30.43 -6.98 -3.89
CA SER A 54 -29.10 -6.44 -3.69
C SER A 54 -28.24 -7.21 -4.71
N CYS A 55 -28.18 -6.72 -5.96
CA CYS A 55 -27.00 -6.97 -6.76
C CYS A 55 -25.84 -6.69 -5.81
N PRO A 56 -24.95 -7.63 -5.52
CA PRO A 56 -23.70 -7.25 -4.92
C PRO A 56 -23.18 -6.18 -5.87
N VAL A 57 -23.14 -4.92 -5.40
CA VAL A 57 -22.35 -3.90 -6.07
C VAL A 57 -20.96 -4.52 -6.01
N GLU A 58 -20.54 -5.10 -7.12
CA GLU A 58 -19.16 -5.54 -7.27
C GLU A 58 -18.32 -4.38 -6.79
N ALA A 59 -17.58 -4.59 -5.71
CA ALA A 59 -16.75 -3.53 -5.15
C ALA A 59 -15.83 -3.12 -6.30
N MET A 60 -16.08 -1.93 -6.85
CA MET A 60 -15.33 -1.43 -8.00
C MET A 60 -13.87 -1.45 -7.61
N GLN A 61 -13.07 -2.27 -8.29
CA GLN A 61 -11.65 -2.40 -8.00
C GLN A 61 -10.99 -1.05 -8.22
N ILE A 62 -10.02 -0.72 -7.38
CA ILE A 62 -9.19 0.45 -7.60
C ILE A 62 -8.40 0.20 -8.88
N PRO A 63 -8.55 1.03 -9.93
CA PRO A 63 -7.81 0.86 -11.17
C PRO A 63 -6.32 1.15 -10.95
N ASP A 64 -5.47 0.53 -11.76
CA ASP A 64 -4.05 0.87 -11.81
C ASP A 64 -3.88 2.32 -12.26
N LEU A 65 -2.97 3.03 -11.58
CA LEU A 65 -2.71 4.43 -11.94
C LEU A 65 -1.90 4.53 -13.24
N ASP A 66 -2.25 5.52 -14.07
CA ASP A 66 -1.51 5.85 -15.29
C ASP A 66 -0.18 6.55 -14.98
N THR A 67 0.93 5.87 -15.23
CA THR A 67 2.29 6.38 -15.02
C THR A 67 2.86 7.10 -16.24
N LYS A 68 2.11 7.22 -17.34
CA LYS A 68 2.60 7.68 -18.66
C LYS A 68 3.77 6.83 -19.22
N GLY A 69 3.81 5.55 -18.87
CA GLY A 69 4.83 4.61 -19.34
C GLY A 69 6.09 4.55 -18.49
N ASP A 70 6.26 5.43 -17.50
CA ASP A 70 7.31 5.28 -16.49
C ASP A 70 6.76 4.52 -15.30
N VAL A 71 7.24 3.29 -15.12
CA VAL A 71 6.81 2.40 -14.02
C VAL A 71 7.87 2.23 -12.93
N TYR A 72 9.05 2.83 -13.14
CA TYR A 72 10.16 2.66 -12.21
C TYR A 72 10.09 3.65 -11.05
N LYS A 73 9.98 3.12 -9.83
CA LYS A 73 9.91 3.90 -8.57
C LYS A 73 8.88 5.04 -8.62
N THR A 74 7.67 4.72 -9.07
CA THR A 74 6.49 5.60 -9.03
C THR A 74 5.44 5.03 -8.09
N GLU A 75 4.33 5.75 -7.91
CA GLU A 75 3.17 5.25 -7.14
C GLU A 75 2.17 4.42 -7.97
N GLY A 76 2.47 4.16 -9.23
CA GLY A 76 1.72 3.21 -10.07
C GLY A 76 1.91 1.76 -9.64
N ALA A 77 1.23 0.85 -10.33
CA ALA A 77 1.39 -0.59 -10.12
C ALA A 77 2.86 -1.02 -10.32
N ASN A 78 3.30 -1.96 -9.50
CA ASN A 78 4.64 -2.53 -9.65
C ASN A 78 4.70 -3.43 -10.89
N ASP A 79 5.74 -3.26 -11.69
CA ASP A 79 6.04 -4.21 -12.76
C ASP A 79 6.60 -5.50 -12.15
N SER A 80 5.90 -6.62 -12.33
CA SER A 80 6.30 -7.94 -11.83
C SER A 80 7.58 -8.48 -12.49
N LEU A 81 8.02 -7.90 -13.62
CA LEU A 81 9.31 -8.22 -14.24
C LEU A 81 10.48 -7.55 -13.52
N ILE A 82 10.19 -6.46 -12.80
CA ILE A 82 11.18 -5.66 -12.07
C ILE A 82 11.17 -6.01 -10.59
N TYR A 83 10.00 -6.14 -9.97
CA TYR A 83 9.84 -6.29 -8.52
C TYR A 83 9.34 -7.67 -8.15
N ASP A 84 9.93 -8.26 -7.10
CA ASP A 84 9.48 -9.55 -6.58
C ASP A 84 8.12 -9.45 -5.90
N SER A 85 7.44 -10.59 -5.82
CA SER A 85 6.22 -10.68 -5.03
C SER A 85 6.45 -10.18 -3.60
N THR A 86 5.50 -9.40 -3.10
CA THR A 86 5.49 -8.87 -1.72
C THR A 86 4.76 -9.79 -0.74
N ILE A 87 4.42 -11.01 -1.18
CA ILE A 87 3.68 -12.03 -0.43
C ILE A 87 4.55 -13.27 -0.26
N GLY A 88 4.31 -14.01 0.83
CA GLY A 88 5.01 -15.25 1.17
C GLY A 88 6.23 -15.06 2.07
N ASN A 89 6.96 -16.14 2.27
CA ASN A 89 8.19 -16.11 3.06
C ASN A 89 9.37 -15.65 2.19
N LYS A 90 10.07 -14.61 2.63
CA LYS A 90 11.25 -14.07 1.97
C LYS A 90 12.50 -14.50 2.72
N LYS A 91 13.41 -15.16 2.01
CA LYS A 91 14.71 -15.54 2.53
C LYS A 91 15.68 -14.38 2.40
N CYS A 92 16.18 -13.93 3.52
CA CYS A 92 17.13 -12.82 3.58
C CYS A 92 18.47 -13.33 4.12
N ILE A 93 19.57 -12.75 3.65
CA ILE A 93 20.90 -12.99 4.23
C ILE A 93 21.50 -11.67 4.69
N MET A 94 22.06 -11.65 5.89
CA MET A 94 22.70 -10.48 6.45
C MET A 94 24.22 -10.70 6.56
N LEU A 95 24.96 -9.86 5.86
CA LEU A 95 26.41 -9.85 5.77
C LEU A 95 27.00 -8.66 6.52
N TYR A 96 28.29 -8.72 6.81
CA TYR A 96 29.01 -7.70 7.55
C TYR A 96 30.34 -7.38 6.88
N ALA A 97 30.49 -6.15 6.40
CA ALA A 97 31.70 -5.68 5.76
C ALA A 97 32.16 -4.35 6.38
N ASP A 98 33.45 -4.12 6.45
CA ASP A 98 34.03 -2.84 6.86
C ASP A 98 35.18 -2.43 5.93
N PHE A 99 35.73 -1.22 6.13
CA PHE A 99 36.75 -0.66 5.26
C PHE A 99 38.10 -0.65 5.94
N SER A 100 39.18 -0.60 5.14
CA SER A 100 40.54 -0.51 5.66
C SER A 100 40.78 0.71 6.57
N ASP A 101 40.05 1.80 6.29
CA ASP A 101 40.10 3.07 7.03
C ASP A 101 38.90 3.31 7.97
N ALA A 102 37.90 2.41 7.98
CA ALA A 102 36.71 2.50 8.81
C ALA A 102 36.36 1.12 9.40
N VAL A 103 37.20 0.69 10.36
CA VAL A 103 37.11 -0.62 11.00
C VAL A 103 36.00 -0.65 12.04
N MET A 104 35.09 -1.61 11.92
CA MET A 104 34.05 -1.83 12.92
C MET A 104 34.56 -2.61 14.12
N LYS A 105 34.26 -2.10 15.34
CA LYS A 105 34.67 -2.73 16.60
C LYS A 105 33.52 -3.43 17.31
N VAL A 106 32.27 -3.10 16.96
CA VAL A 106 31.09 -3.71 17.55
C VAL A 106 30.97 -5.16 17.09
N ASP A 107 30.57 -6.04 17.98
CA ASP A 107 30.27 -7.44 17.65
C ASP A 107 29.11 -7.51 16.64
N THR A 108 29.21 -8.43 15.66
CA THR A 108 28.21 -8.55 14.59
C THR A 108 26.85 -9.03 15.08
N LYS A 109 26.76 -9.78 16.20
CA LYS A 109 25.48 -10.16 16.81
C LYS A 109 24.83 -8.97 17.50
N GLU A 110 25.61 -8.17 18.21
CA GLU A 110 25.13 -6.92 18.81
C GLU A 110 24.65 -5.96 17.71
N ARG A 111 25.42 -5.83 16.64
CA ARG A 111 25.05 -5.03 15.46
C ARG A 111 23.75 -5.52 14.83
N ALA A 112 23.59 -6.82 14.63
CA ALA A 112 22.38 -7.44 14.10
C ALA A 112 21.15 -7.12 14.96
N ASN A 113 21.26 -7.33 16.27
CA ASN A 113 20.19 -7.06 17.22
C ASN A 113 19.75 -5.59 17.17
N GLY A 114 20.67 -4.65 17.06
CA GLY A 114 20.36 -3.24 16.92
C GLY A 114 19.65 -2.90 15.61
N VAL A 115 20.15 -3.42 14.49
CA VAL A 115 19.58 -3.17 13.15
C VAL A 115 18.21 -3.81 13.01
N LEU A 116 18.02 -5.05 13.49
CA LEU A 116 16.73 -5.74 13.44
C LEU A 116 15.78 -5.32 14.57
N GLY A 117 16.26 -4.54 15.55
CA GLY A 117 15.46 -4.12 16.71
C GLY A 117 14.92 -5.28 17.51
N ASN A 118 15.73 -6.34 17.73
CA ASN A 118 15.33 -7.57 18.41
C ASN A 118 14.07 -8.22 17.80
N GLY A 119 14.01 -8.29 16.47
CA GLY A 119 12.88 -8.88 15.73
C GLY A 119 11.78 -7.90 15.33
N LEU A 120 11.92 -6.61 15.69
CA LEU A 120 10.94 -5.58 15.33
C LEU A 120 10.85 -5.41 13.80
N PHE A 121 11.96 -5.57 13.06
CA PHE A 121 11.97 -5.51 11.60
C PHE A 121 11.05 -6.57 10.98
N GLN A 122 11.21 -7.83 11.36
CA GLN A 122 10.38 -8.93 10.86
C GLN A 122 8.92 -8.76 11.30
N LYS A 123 8.71 -8.39 12.57
CA LYS A 123 7.38 -8.11 13.13
C LYS A 123 6.66 -7.00 12.37
N LEU A 124 7.37 -5.94 11.99
CA LEU A 124 6.80 -4.83 11.24
C LEU A 124 6.22 -5.32 9.90
N PHE A 125 6.98 -6.06 9.10
CA PHE A 125 6.49 -6.59 7.83
C PHE A 125 5.33 -7.57 8.02
N TYR A 126 5.40 -8.45 9.01
CA TYR A 126 4.33 -9.38 9.33
C TYR A 126 3.03 -8.65 9.69
N GLU A 127 3.08 -7.66 10.59
CA GLU A 127 1.89 -6.92 11.02
C GLU A 127 1.35 -6.01 9.91
N GLN A 128 2.22 -5.29 9.19
CA GLN A 128 1.80 -4.38 8.11
C GLN A 128 1.20 -5.13 6.92
N SER A 129 1.62 -6.37 6.69
CA SER A 129 1.11 -7.25 5.64
C SER A 129 -0.07 -8.12 6.07
N TYR A 130 -0.56 -7.98 7.30
CA TYR A 130 -1.61 -8.86 7.88
C TYR A 130 -1.22 -10.34 7.86
N GLY A 131 0.07 -10.63 8.07
CA GLY A 131 0.63 -11.97 8.03
C GLY A 131 0.89 -12.54 6.62
N LYS A 132 0.65 -11.76 5.56
CA LYS A 132 0.88 -12.22 4.18
C LYS A 132 2.35 -12.32 3.80
N MET A 133 3.23 -11.58 4.48
CA MET A 133 4.67 -11.58 4.28
C MET A 133 5.40 -11.93 5.57
N THR A 134 6.38 -12.82 5.46
CA THR A 134 7.33 -13.14 6.53
C THR A 134 8.75 -12.98 6.02
N LEU A 135 9.67 -12.64 6.92
CA LEU A 135 11.09 -12.47 6.61
C LEU A 135 11.90 -13.46 7.45
N ASP A 136 12.61 -14.36 6.78
CA ASP A 136 13.57 -15.28 7.38
C ASP A 136 14.98 -14.73 7.14
N VAL A 137 15.66 -14.28 8.22
CA VAL A 137 16.95 -13.59 8.11
C VAL A 137 18.07 -14.49 8.63
N GLU A 138 18.85 -15.03 7.71
CA GLU A 138 20.10 -15.73 7.99
C GLU A 138 21.23 -14.74 8.20
N HIS A 139 22.18 -15.06 9.08
CA HIS A 139 23.33 -14.21 9.39
C HIS A 139 24.65 -14.94 9.11
N VAL A 140 25.55 -14.27 8.38
CA VAL A 140 26.94 -14.70 8.26
C VAL A 140 27.81 -13.77 9.09
N HIS A 141 27.92 -14.08 10.37
CA HIS A 141 28.64 -13.26 11.35
C HIS A 141 30.15 -13.14 11.07
N GLY A 142 30.72 -12.07 11.56
CA GLY A 142 32.12 -11.71 11.41
C GLY A 142 32.34 -10.62 10.37
N TRP A 143 32.96 -9.51 10.77
CA TRP A 143 33.34 -8.42 9.87
C TRP A 143 34.36 -8.91 8.85
N ARG A 144 34.13 -8.59 7.59
CA ARG A 144 35.05 -8.84 6.49
C ARG A 144 35.55 -7.53 5.91
N ARG A 145 36.86 -7.45 5.71
CA ARG A 145 37.54 -6.22 5.30
C ARG A 145 37.55 -6.06 3.80
N LEU A 146 36.97 -4.95 3.31
CA LEU A 146 37.09 -4.49 1.94
C LEU A 146 38.54 -4.01 1.66
N SER A 147 39.01 -4.20 0.46
CA SER A 147 40.41 -3.92 0.08
C SER A 147 40.72 -2.43 -0.02
N LYS A 148 39.68 -1.62 -0.35
CA LYS A 148 39.81 -0.18 -0.57
C LYS A 148 39.28 0.62 0.61
N PRO A 149 39.73 1.88 0.80
CA PRO A 149 39.15 2.77 1.81
C PRO A 149 37.71 3.20 1.44
N ALA A 150 36.93 3.58 2.47
CA ALA A 150 35.52 3.99 2.31
C ALA A 150 35.31 5.07 1.27
N SER A 151 36.26 5.99 1.11
CA SER A 151 36.22 7.09 0.13
C SER A 151 36.13 6.61 -1.33
N LYS A 152 36.59 5.40 -1.62
CA LYS A 152 36.54 4.84 -2.98
C LYS A 152 35.15 4.36 -3.40
N TYR A 153 34.27 4.14 -2.42
CA TYR A 153 32.87 3.72 -2.63
C TYR A 153 31.87 4.85 -2.32
N SER A 154 32.36 6.07 -2.06
CA SER A 154 31.53 7.20 -1.62
C SER A 154 30.81 7.92 -2.77
N SER A 155 31.15 7.63 -4.02
CA SER A 155 30.41 8.16 -5.17
C SER A 155 29.02 7.50 -5.21
N ARG A 156 27.97 8.33 -5.38
CA ARG A 156 26.58 7.85 -5.52
C ARG A 156 26.30 7.43 -6.97
N THR A 157 27.21 6.75 -7.61
CA THR A 157 27.06 6.26 -8.98
C THR A 157 26.75 4.78 -8.94
N THR A 158 25.93 4.34 -9.89
CA THR A 158 25.64 2.92 -10.14
C THR A 158 26.92 2.07 -10.20
N GLU A 159 27.95 2.58 -10.84
CA GLU A 159 29.22 1.86 -10.98
C GLU A 159 29.94 1.66 -9.64
N SER A 160 30.00 2.70 -8.81
CA SER A 160 30.62 2.62 -7.48
C SER A 160 29.88 1.63 -6.55
N HIS A 161 28.56 1.58 -6.62
CA HIS A 161 27.75 0.62 -5.87
C HIS A 161 27.97 -0.81 -6.40
N ARG A 162 28.02 -0.97 -7.73
CA ARG A 162 28.29 -2.27 -8.34
C ARG A 162 29.68 -2.80 -7.95
N GLU A 163 30.73 -1.99 -8.01
CA GLU A 163 32.06 -2.36 -7.54
C GLU A 163 32.08 -2.80 -6.08
N LEU A 164 31.38 -2.06 -5.21
CA LEU A 164 31.27 -2.38 -3.81
C LEU A 164 30.64 -3.76 -3.59
N PHE A 165 29.51 -4.04 -4.24
CA PHE A 165 28.81 -5.32 -4.03
C PHE A 165 29.53 -6.51 -4.66
N VAL A 166 30.17 -6.34 -5.79
CA VAL A 166 31.01 -7.39 -6.39
C VAL A 166 32.11 -7.78 -5.40
N GLU A 167 32.82 -6.80 -4.84
CA GLU A 167 33.83 -7.08 -3.82
C GLU A 167 33.27 -7.73 -2.55
N ILE A 168 32.10 -7.29 -2.09
CA ILE A 168 31.44 -7.92 -0.95
C ILE A 168 31.14 -9.39 -1.26
N PHE A 169 30.61 -9.72 -2.42
CA PHE A 169 30.30 -11.11 -2.79
C PHE A 169 31.56 -11.99 -2.84
N ASP A 170 32.67 -11.43 -3.33
CA ASP A 170 33.97 -12.12 -3.36
C ASP A 170 34.49 -12.42 -1.94
N LEU A 171 34.15 -11.60 -0.95
CA LEU A 171 34.48 -11.87 0.44
C LEU A 171 33.69 -13.06 1.05
N TYR A 172 32.62 -13.52 0.40
CA TYR A 172 31.76 -14.62 0.86
C TYR A 172 31.64 -15.75 -0.16
N PRO A 173 32.76 -16.36 -0.62
CA PRO A 173 32.77 -17.28 -1.75
C PRO A 173 31.99 -18.59 -1.55
N LYS A 174 31.63 -18.91 -0.29
CA LYS A 174 30.84 -20.12 0.05
C LYS A 174 29.32 -19.87 0.02
N ILE A 175 28.88 -18.63 -0.13
CA ILE A 175 27.46 -18.29 -0.16
C ILE A 175 26.95 -18.34 -1.60
N ASP A 176 25.83 -19.02 -1.81
CA ASP A 176 25.07 -18.90 -3.04
C ASP A 176 23.99 -17.83 -2.90
N PHE A 177 24.30 -16.63 -3.38
CA PHE A 177 23.40 -15.48 -3.25
C PHE A 177 22.09 -15.63 -4.04
N LEU A 178 22.04 -16.54 -5.02
CA LEU A 178 20.82 -16.83 -5.77
C LEU A 178 19.75 -17.58 -4.95
N ALA A 179 20.11 -18.05 -3.76
CA ALA A 179 19.20 -18.72 -2.86
C ALA A 179 18.39 -17.77 -1.96
N TYR A 180 18.64 -16.45 -2.06
CA TYR A 180 18.04 -15.43 -1.22
C TYR A 180 17.25 -14.42 -2.04
N ASP A 181 16.10 -13.98 -1.49
CA ASP A 181 15.30 -12.90 -2.06
C ASP A 181 15.94 -11.54 -1.80
N TYR A 182 16.50 -11.32 -0.60
CA TYR A 182 17.13 -10.05 -0.20
C TYR A 182 18.50 -10.29 0.43
N ILE A 183 19.51 -9.52 -0.01
CA ILE A 183 20.85 -9.51 0.55
C ILE A 183 21.06 -8.20 1.30
N MET A 184 21.33 -8.27 2.57
CA MET A 184 21.50 -7.13 3.47
C MET A 184 22.96 -7.04 3.90
N VAL A 185 23.57 -5.88 3.73
CA VAL A 185 24.97 -5.69 4.12
C VAL A 185 25.09 -4.62 5.20
N ASN A 186 25.55 -5.02 6.36
CA ASN A 186 25.92 -4.09 7.41
C ASN A 186 27.35 -3.58 7.19
N MET A 187 27.51 -2.25 7.24
CA MET A 187 28.83 -1.63 7.11
C MET A 187 28.92 -0.30 7.86
N PRO A 188 30.10 0.24 8.07
CA PRO A 188 30.30 1.60 8.54
C PRO A 188 29.64 2.59 7.58
N ARG A 189 29.27 3.75 8.11
CA ARG A 189 28.67 4.81 7.31
C ARG A 189 29.64 5.32 6.24
N ILE A 190 29.23 5.27 4.98
CA ILE A 190 29.89 5.92 3.85
C ILE A 190 29.12 7.21 3.55
N GLY A 191 29.64 8.36 3.96
CA GLY A 191 28.91 9.61 3.80
C GLY A 191 27.60 9.63 4.59
N ASN A 192 26.49 9.99 3.97
CA ASN A 192 25.16 10.10 4.60
C ASN A 192 24.19 8.98 4.18
N THR A 193 24.64 7.88 3.60
CA THR A 193 23.76 6.99 2.87
C THR A 193 23.59 5.61 3.47
N ALA A 194 22.36 5.24 3.81
CA ALA A 194 21.78 3.94 3.58
C ALA A 194 21.14 3.96 2.18
N PHE A 195 21.07 2.85 1.47
CA PHE A 195 20.39 2.76 0.19
C PHE A 195 19.93 1.33 -0.09
N GLY A 196 18.77 1.22 -0.75
CA GLY A 196 18.28 -0.01 -1.35
C GLY A 196 18.42 0.08 -2.86
N GLU A 197 19.04 -0.93 -3.46
CA GLU A 197 19.34 -0.91 -4.90
C GLU A 197 18.73 -2.11 -5.60
N ARG A 198 18.02 -1.81 -6.70
CA ARG A 198 17.42 -2.79 -7.55
C ARG A 198 17.49 -2.36 -9.02
N ASP A 199 17.50 -3.35 -9.91
CA ASP A 199 17.38 -3.31 -11.37
C ASP A 199 18.46 -2.54 -12.11
N GLU A 200 18.53 -1.23 -12.06
CA GLU A 200 19.61 -0.46 -12.68
C GLU A 200 20.99 -0.83 -12.12
N LEU A 201 21.02 -1.36 -10.89
CA LEU A 201 22.19 -1.84 -10.19
C LEU A 201 22.23 -3.36 -10.06
N ALA A 202 21.41 -4.07 -10.82
CA ALA A 202 21.46 -5.52 -10.80
C ALA A 202 22.90 -6.00 -10.92
N ILE A 203 23.39 -6.61 -9.82
CA ILE A 203 24.80 -6.97 -9.68
C ILE A 203 25.04 -8.28 -10.40
N PRO A 204 26.01 -8.35 -11.32
CA PRO A 204 26.32 -9.60 -11.99
C PRO A 204 26.89 -10.60 -10.98
N TYR A 205 26.25 -11.75 -10.87
CA TYR A 205 26.69 -12.86 -10.05
C TYR A 205 26.43 -14.18 -10.76
N LYS A 206 27.49 -14.95 -11.06
CA LYS A 206 27.40 -16.26 -11.74
C LYS A 206 26.54 -16.22 -13.01
N GLY A 207 26.69 -15.19 -13.83
CA GLY A 207 25.96 -15.02 -15.09
C GLY A 207 24.50 -14.60 -14.95
N LYS A 208 24.02 -14.35 -13.74
CA LYS A 208 22.70 -13.79 -13.44
C LYS A 208 22.82 -12.42 -12.80
N LYS A 209 21.73 -11.68 -12.79
CA LYS A 209 21.62 -10.43 -12.07
C LYS A 209 20.96 -10.70 -10.72
N ILE A 210 21.57 -10.24 -9.65
CA ILE A 210 21.00 -10.27 -8.30
C ILE A 210 20.33 -8.93 -8.01
N ASN A 211 19.08 -8.97 -7.65
CA ASN A 211 18.35 -7.80 -7.16
C ASN A 211 18.61 -7.67 -5.68
N VAL A 212 19.35 -6.65 -5.24
CA VAL A 212 19.87 -6.87 -4.06
C VAL A 212 20.07 -6.05 -2.94
N ALA A 213 20.77 -5.32 -2.72
CA ALA A 213 21.50 -5.19 -1.46
C ALA A 213 21.23 -3.86 -0.77
N LEU A 214 21.12 -3.98 0.50
CA LEU A 214 20.98 -2.85 1.39
C LEU A 214 22.30 -2.53 2.05
N ASN A 215 22.77 -1.32 1.90
CA ASN A 215 23.80 -0.81 2.78
C ASN A 215 23.15 -0.29 4.08
N ILE A 216 23.39 -0.98 5.18
CA ILE A 216 22.84 -0.62 6.48
C ILE A 216 23.93 0.02 7.33
N SER A 217 24.06 1.32 7.23
CA SER A 217 24.92 2.09 8.11
C SER A 217 24.20 2.55 9.41
N SER A 218 22.87 2.55 9.38
CA SER A 218 22.03 2.91 10.51
C SER A 218 21.71 1.71 11.41
N VAL A 219 21.56 1.94 12.72
CA VAL A 219 21.06 0.95 13.69
C VAL A 219 19.59 1.24 13.94
N SER A 220 18.75 0.96 12.93
CA SER A 220 17.30 1.19 13.03
C SER A 220 16.53 0.20 12.17
N PRO A 221 15.61 -0.58 12.76
CA PRO A 221 14.74 -1.48 12.01
C PRO A 221 13.81 -0.75 11.03
N TYR A 222 13.49 0.49 11.30
CA TYR A 222 12.64 1.30 10.41
C TYR A 222 13.40 1.84 9.19
N VAL A 223 14.70 2.15 9.35
CA VAL A 223 15.57 2.48 8.20
C VAL A 223 15.77 1.23 7.35
N LEU A 224 16.02 0.07 7.98
CA LEU A 224 16.11 -1.19 7.25
C LEU A 224 14.80 -1.50 6.50
N ALA A 225 13.64 -1.25 7.13
CA ALA A 225 12.34 -1.43 6.47
C ALA A 225 12.13 -0.46 5.29
N HIS A 226 12.57 0.79 5.40
CA HIS A 226 12.54 1.78 4.34
C HIS A 226 13.34 1.28 3.12
N GLU A 227 14.59 0.88 3.33
CA GLU A 227 15.43 0.40 2.25
C GLU A 227 14.89 -0.91 1.63
N THR A 228 14.37 -1.82 2.46
CA THR A 228 13.74 -3.05 1.97
C THR A 228 12.52 -2.74 1.10
N ALA A 229 11.73 -1.74 1.47
CA ALA A 229 10.56 -1.33 0.71
C ALA A 229 10.91 -0.76 -0.68
N HIS A 230 12.10 -0.18 -0.85
CA HIS A 230 12.61 0.17 -2.19
C HIS A 230 12.81 -1.05 -3.07
N LEU A 231 13.30 -2.17 -2.52
CA LEU A 231 13.44 -3.43 -3.26
C LEU A 231 12.06 -4.00 -3.67
N MET A 232 11.01 -3.61 -2.97
CA MET A 232 9.62 -3.98 -3.23
C MET A 232 8.89 -2.97 -4.13
N GLY A 233 9.55 -1.93 -4.60
CA GLY A 233 9.01 -0.97 -5.58
C GLY A 233 8.43 0.32 -5.03
N LEU A 234 8.65 0.67 -3.75
CA LEU A 234 8.21 1.96 -3.24
C LEU A 234 9.21 3.08 -3.54
N PRO A 235 8.72 4.26 -3.94
CA PRO A 235 9.54 5.46 -4.08
C PRO A 235 9.82 6.13 -2.74
N ASP A 236 10.84 6.99 -2.69
CA ASP A 236 10.95 8.00 -1.64
C ASP A 236 9.85 9.05 -1.75
N LEU A 237 9.23 9.35 -0.64
CA LEU A 237 8.17 10.36 -0.55
C LEU A 237 8.69 11.76 -0.18
N TYR A 238 9.94 11.87 0.25
CA TYR A 238 10.58 13.15 0.51
C TYR A 238 11.23 13.74 -0.75
N THR A 239 11.49 15.05 -0.72
CA THR A 239 12.00 15.80 -1.88
C THR A 239 13.50 15.67 -2.00
N TYR A 240 14.00 15.27 -3.16
CA TYR A 240 15.43 15.29 -3.47
C TYR A 240 15.96 16.69 -3.70
N GLY A 241 17.26 16.87 -3.48
CA GLY A 241 17.90 18.16 -3.71
C GLY A 241 17.72 18.67 -5.15
N GLY A 242 17.42 19.95 -5.31
CA GLY A 242 17.16 20.58 -6.60
C GLY A 242 15.70 20.51 -7.10
N VAL A 243 14.82 19.82 -6.36
CA VAL A 243 13.38 19.82 -6.62
C VAL A 243 12.73 20.93 -5.81
N GLU A 244 11.90 21.74 -6.46
CA GLU A 244 11.13 22.80 -5.79
C GLU A 244 9.98 22.21 -4.95
N GLY A 245 9.65 22.90 -3.86
CA GLY A 245 8.53 22.56 -2.99
C GLY A 245 8.90 22.16 -1.57
N PRO A 246 7.94 21.69 -0.78
CA PRO A 246 8.19 21.22 0.59
C PRO A 246 9.16 20.05 0.63
N LYS A 247 10.11 20.07 1.57
CA LYS A 247 11.13 18.99 1.69
C LYS A 247 10.53 17.62 1.98
N ASN A 248 9.37 17.55 2.60
CA ASN A 248 8.71 16.31 2.97
C ASN A 248 7.18 16.50 3.00
N PRO A 249 6.51 16.53 1.84
CA PRO A 249 5.07 16.81 1.78
C PRO A 249 4.20 15.65 2.29
N ALA A 250 4.71 14.43 2.35
CA ALA A 250 4.03 13.31 2.98
C ALA A 250 4.16 13.31 4.51
N GLY A 251 5.01 14.17 5.07
CA GLY A 251 5.19 14.31 6.51
C GLY A 251 5.70 13.02 7.19
N PRO A 252 5.32 12.79 8.45
CA PRO A 252 5.79 11.64 9.23
C PRO A 252 4.89 10.40 9.10
N TRP A 253 3.99 10.32 8.11
CA TRP A 253 2.90 9.35 8.08
C TRP A 253 3.24 8.02 7.40
N ASP A 254 4.37 7.95 6.72
CA ASP A 254 4.86 6.75 6.06
C ASP A 254 6.35 6.54 6.31
N ILE A 255 6.79 5.28 6.37
CA ILE A 255 8.20 4.92 6.53
C ILE A 255 9.03 5.46 5.35
N MET A 256 8.48 5.50 4.12
CA MET A 256 9.16 6.02 2.93
C MET A 256 9.32 7.54 2.95
N SER A 257 8.62 8.21 3.85
CA SER A 257 8.73 9.64 4.11
C SER A 257 9.61 9.94 5.31
N SER A 258 9.42 9.21 6.41
CA SER A 258 10.14 9.44 7.67
C SER A 258 10.31 8.17 8.50
N ALA A 259 11.33 7.40 8.20
CA ALA A 259 11.72 6.22 9.00
C ALA A 259 12.04 6.55 10.47
N GLY A 260 12.21 7.82 10.81
CA GLY A 260 12.42 8.30 12.18
C GLY A 260 11.14 8.41 13.02
N LYS A 261 9.99 8.69 12.40
CA LYS A 261 8.72 9.01 13.08
C LYS A 261 7.57 8.09 12.73
N ALA A 262 7.48 7.61 11.50
CA ALA A 262 6.40 6.74 11.05
C ALA A 262 6.43 5.38 11.76
N SER A 263 5.27 4.82 12.07
CA SER A 263 5.13 3.49 12.66
C SER A 263 4.90 2.39 11.61
N GLY A 264 4.60 2.75 10.36
CA GLY A 264 4.30 1.81 9.30
C GLY A 264 4.14 2.49 7.94
N PHE A 265 3.49 1.79 7.04
CA PHE A 265 3.18 2.22 5.68
C PHE A 265 1.76 2.75 5.59
N LEU A 266 1.53 3.78 4.78
CA LEU A 266 0.19 4.25 4.38
C LEU A 266 -0.64 3.12 3.75
N GLY A 267 -1.95 3.24 3.80
CA GLY A 267 -2.88 2.29 3.18
C GLY A 267 -2.64 2.12 1.68
N TRP A 268 -2.24 3.21 0.99
CA TRP A 268 -1.85 3.16 -0.41
C TRP A 268 -0.67 2.22 -0.66
N HIS A 269 0.41 2.30 0.13
CA HIS A 269 1.57 1.42 0.02
C HIS A 269 1.21 -0.04 0.34
N ARG A 270 0.35 -0.28 1.35
CA ARG A 270 -0.15 -1.64 1.62
C ARG A 270 -1.02 -2.16 0.48
N HIS A 271 -1.77 -1.29 -0.21
CA HIS A 271 -2.51 -1.65 -1.42
C HIS A 271 -1.55 -2.01 -2.56
N LYS A 272 -0.54 -1.19 -2.81
CA LYS A 272 0.49 -1.42 -3.83
C LYS A 272 1.26 -2.72 -3.60
N PHE A 273 1.45 -3.12 -2.34
CA PHE A 273 2.02 -4.40 -1.94
C PHE A 273 1.04 -5.57 -1.94
N GLU A 274 -0.20 -5.38 -2.37
CA GLU A 274 -1.28 -6.38 -2.33
C GLU A 274 -1.59 -6.90 -0.92
N TRP A 275 -1.17 -6.19 0.12
CA TRP A 275 -1.41 -6.58 1.50
C TRP A 275 -2.84 -6.27 1.94
N LEU A 276 -3.42 -5.17 1.47
CA LEU A 276 -4.77 -4.75 1.83
C LEU A 276 -5.82 -5.43 0.94
N ASP A 277 -6.70 -6.24 1.54
CA ASP A 277 -7.73 -6.99 0.83
C ASP A 277 -8.73 -6.09 0.11
N ALA A 278 -9.36 -6.61 -0.94
CA ALA A 278 -10.30 -5.85 -1.77
C ALA A 278 -11.50 -5.30 -0.96
N ASN A 279 -12.03 -6.07 0.00
CA ASN A 279 -13.14 -5.67 0.87
C ASN A 279 -12.76 -4.59 1.90
N ARG A 280 -11.47 -4.32 2.07
CA ARG A 280 -10.93 -3.25 2.94
C ARG A 280 -10.75 -1.93 2.22
N LYS A 281 -11.00 -1.89 0.91
CA LYS A 281 -10.80 -0.73 0.04
C LYS A 281 -12.11 -0.34 -0.62
N LYS A 282 -12.30 0.95 -0.85
CA LYS A 282 -13.45 1.47 -1.59
C LYS A 282 -13.01 2.52 -2.59
N TYR A 283 -13.42 2.38 -3.84
CA TYR A 283 -13.26 3.36 -4.89
C TYR A 283 -14.54 4.16 -5.06
N ILE A 284 -14.47 5.49 -5.06
CA ILE A 284 -15.60 6.40 -5.19
C ILE A 284 -15.29 7.43 -6.25
N SER A 285 -16.03 7.42 -7.35
CA SER A 285 -15.84 8.33 -8.48
C SER A 285 -16.88 9.44 -8.59
N SER A 286 -17.97 9.38 -7.82
CA SER A 286 -19.01 10.41 -7.84
C SER A 286 -20.00 10.26 -6.69
N GLY A 287 -20.75 11.33 -6.39
CA GLY A 287 -21.91 11.31 -5.48
C GLY A 287 -21.58 11.57 -4.02
N MET A 288 -22.59 11.45 -3.17
CA MET A 288 -22.48 11.66 -1.73
C MET A 288 -22.56 10.32 -1.00
N HIS A 289 -21.57 10.05 -0.17
CA HIS A 289 -21.44 8.80 0.57
C HIS A 289 -21.25 9.07 2.05
N ARG A 290 -21.98 8.33 2.86
CA ARG A 290 -21.80 8.31 4.32
C ARG A 290 -21.27 6.93 4.71
N LEU A 291 -20.06 6.88 5.24
CA LEU A 291 -19.31 5.64 5.41
C LEU A 291 -18.67 5.60 6.78
N GLU A 292 -18.55 4.38 7.30
CA GLU A 292 -17.67 4.11 8.42
C GLU A 292 -16.32 3.62 7.88
N ILE A 293 -15.23 4.25 8.32
CA ILE A 293 -13.86 3.81 8.04
C ILE A 293 -13.22 3.25 9.30
N THR A 294 -12.46 2.19 9.16
CA THR A 294 -11.78 1.47 10.25
C THR A 294 -10.27 1.65 10.19
N PRO A 295 -9.56 1.58 11.32
CA PRO A 295 -8.11 1.62 11.31
C PRO A 295 -7.49 0.55 10.39
N LEU A 296 -6.32 0.84 9.82
CA LEU A 296 -5.61 -0.12 8.96
C LEU A 296 -5.36 -1.47 9.64
N ASN A 297 -5.14 -1.50 10.95
CA ASN A 297 -4.92 -2.72 11.73
C ASN A 297 -6.21 -3.40 12.23
N ALA A 298 -7.39 -2.87 11.92
CA ALA A 298 -8.65 -3.57 12.23
C ALA A 298 -8.74 -4.87 11.42
N SER A 299 -9.50 -5.84 11.94
CA SER A 299 -9.69 -7.15 11.28
C SER A 299 -10.67 -7.12 10.11
N SER A 300 -11.52 -6.08 10.03
CA SER A 300 -12.56 -5.93 9.00
C SER A 300 -12.97 -4.48 8.81
N GLY A 301 -13.84 -4.22 7.85
CA GLY A 301 -14.35 -2.90 7.51
C GLY A 301 -13.50 -2.18 6.47
N VAL A 302 -14.01 -1.09 5.93
CA VAL A 302 -13.30 -0.26 4.93
C VAL A 302 -12.22 0.55 5.64
N SER A 303 -10.97 0.37 5.27
CA SER A 303 -9.83 1.10 5.87
C SER A 303 -9.21 2.13 4.93
N MET A 304 -9.51 2.06 3.64
CA MET A 304 -9.00 2.98 2.65
C MET A 304 -10.08 3.33 1.62
N ILE A 305 -10.25 4.62 1.35
CA ILE A 305 -11.11 5.12 0.29
C ILE A 305 -10.22 5.81 -0.73
N VAL A 306 -10.45 5.55 -2.01
CA VAL A 306 -9.71 6.14 -3.14
C VAL A 306 -10.68 6.89 -4.03
N ILE A 307 -10.32 8.13 -4.39
CA ILE A 307 -11.12 9.05 -5.19
C ILE A 307 -10.26 9.55 -6.34
N PRO A 308 -10.64 9.32 -7.61
CA PRO A 308 -9.89 9.82 -8.76
C PRO A 308 -9.94 11.35 -8.84
N VAL A 309 -8.84 11.96 -9.31
CA VAL A 309 -8.74 13.40 -9.54
C VAL A 309 -8.99 13.74 -11.01
N ASP A 310 -8.50 12.90 -11.90
CA ASP A 310 -8.58 13.08 -13.35
C ASP A 310 -9.54 12.04 -14.00
N ASP A 311 -9.05 11.03 -14.66
CA ASP A 311 -9.88 10.02 -15.32
C ASP A 311 -10.38 8.97 -14.30
N PRO A 312 -11.70 8.74 -14.14
CA PRO A 312 -12.21 7.74 -13.21
C PRO A 312 -11.96 6.28 -13.62
N VAL A 313 -11.57 6.03 -14.87
CA VAL A 313 -11.30 4.68 -15.38
C VAL A 313 -9.80 4.37 -15.37
N LYS A 314 -8.97 5.36 -15.69
CA LYS A 314 -7.51 5.26 -15.70
C LYS A 314 -6.90 6.50 -15.07
N PRO A 315 -7.06 6.69 -13.75
CA PRO A 315 -6.54 7.87 -13.07
C PRO A 315 -5.03 7.87 -13.06
N SER A 316 -4.42 9.06 -13.16
CA SER A 316 -3.00 9.23 -12.88
C SER A 316 -2.76 9.79 -11.50
N LYS A 317 -3.82 10.38 -10.92
CA LYS A 317 -3.79 10.98 -9.60
C LYS A 317 -5.08 10.66 -8.84
N VAL A 318 -4.92 10.35 -7.57
CA VAL A 318 -6.04 10.04 -6.66
C VAL A 318 -5.89 10.79 -5.35
N PHE A 319 -7.03 11.03 -4.66
CA PHE A 319 -7.04 11.27 -3.22
C PHE A 319 -7.29 9.96 -2.49
N VAL A 320 -6.65 9.83 -1.34
CA VAL A 320 -6.83 8.69 -0.43
C VAL A 320 -7.25 9.20 0.93
N ILE A 321 -8.20 8.49 1.54
CA ILE A 321 -8.71 8.73 2.88
C ILE A 321 -8.50 7.45 3.68
N GLU A 322 -7.87 7.57 4.85
CA GLU A 322 -7.68 6.47 5.80
C GLU A 322 -7.64 6.98 7.23
N ILE A 323 -7.56 6.12 8.20
CA ILE A 323 -7.23 6.50 9.58
C ILE A 323 -5.71 6.40 9.75
N SER A 324 -5.10 7.51 10.13
CA SER A 324 -3.66 7.57 10.38
C SER A 324 -3.21 6.59 11.45
N GLN A 325 -2.06 5.97 11.26
CA GLN A 325 -1.41 5.19 12.31
C GLN A 325 -0.80 6.12 13.36
N PRO A 326 -0.71 5.71 14.65
CA PRO A 326 -0.05 6.50 15.66
C PRO A 326 1.42 6.72 15.30
N LEU A 327 1.91 7.93 15.45
CA LEU A 327 3.33 8.24 15.27
C LEU A 327 4.14 7.66 16.42
N ARG A 328 5.43 7.41 16.19
CA ARG A 328 6.35 6.96 17.23
C ARG A 328 6.87 8.12 18.09
N GLY A 329 7.18 7.83 19.33
CA GLY A 329 7.78 8.78 20.25
C GLY A 329 6.78 9.80 20.80
N LYS A 330 7.24 11.02 21.04
CA LYS A 330 6.46 12.09 21.69
C LYS A 330 5.27 12.58 20.87
N ASP A 331 5.32 12.36 19.56
CA ASP A 331 4.29 12.81 18.60
C ASP A 331 3.08 11.84 18.54
N SER A 332 3.08 10.76 19.32
CA SER A 332 2.01 9.75 19.31
C SER A 332 0.66 10.24 19.84
N GLN A 333 0.66 11.21 20.75
CA GLN A 333 -0.57 11.79 21.30
C GLN A 333 -1.28 12.64 20.23
N ASN A 334 -2.58 12.37 20.05
CA ASN A 334 -3.43 13.06 19.06
C ASN A 334 -3.03 12.89 17.58
N SER A 335 -2.16 11.91 17.27
CA SER A 335 -1.78 11.65 15.89
C SER A 335 -2.77 10.74 15.14
N VAL A 336 -3.81 10.20 15.80
CA VAL A 336 -4.80 9.30 15.19
C VAL A 336 -6.06 10.05 14.85
N GLY A 337 -6.38 10.11 13.56
CA GLY A 337 -7.58 10.73 13.01
C GLY A 337 -7.73 10.38 11.53
N VAL A 338 -8.65 11.01 10.84
CA VAL A 338 -8.87 10.83 9.40
C VAL A 338 -7.78 11.55 8.63
N LEU A 339 -6.92 10.80 7.97
CA LEU A 339 -5.84 11.34 7.14
C LEU A 339 -6.30 11.43 5.69
N VAL A 340 -5.97 12.55 5.05
CA VAL A 340 -6.26 12.81 3.63
C VAL A 340 -4.96 13.12 2.92
N TYR A 341 -4.70 12.42 1.81
CA TYR A 341 -3.52 12.68 0.99
C TYR A 341 -3.80 12.42 -0.49
N SER A 342 -3.03 13.07 -1.35
CA SER A 342 -3.02 12.77 -2.78
C SER A 342 -1.84 11.89 -3.15
N VAL A 343 -2.05 11.03 -4.14
CA VAL A 343 -1.04 10.18 -4.77
C VAL A 343 -1.00 10.51 -6.25
N ASP A 344 0.18 10.81 -6.80
CA ASP A 344 0.39 11.14 -8.20
C ASP A 344 1.41 10.17 -8.81
N ALA A 345 0.93 9.24 -9.64
CA ALA A 345 1.76 8.20 -10.24
C ALA A 345 2.66 8.70 -11.39
N LYS A 346 2.48 9.94 -11.86
CA LYS A 346 3.38 10.56 -12.85
C LYS A 346 4.66 11.11 -12.23
N LEU A 347 4.72 11.16 -10.90
CA LEU A 347 5.88 11.66 -10.17
C LEU A 347 6.74 10.50 -9.70
N ALA A 348 8.01 10.53 -10.08
CA ALA A 348 9.00 9.53 -9.67
C ALA A 348 9.46 9.78 -8.21
N THR A 349 10.25 8.82 -7.71
CA THR A 349 10.94 8.89 -6.41
C THR A 349 11.60 10.26 -6.19
N GLY A 350 11.47 10.81 -5.00
CA GLY A 350 12.06 12.12 -4.64
C GLY A 350 11.40 13.34 -5.29
N ARG A 351 10.25 13.18 -5.97
CA ARG A 351 9.51 14.23 -6.67
C ARG A 351 8.15 14.55 -6.02
N ASN A 352 7.98 14.22 -4.75
CA ASN A 352 6.74 14.47 -4.00
C ASN A 352 5.52 13.69 -4.53
N PRO A 353 5.62 12.39 -4.79
CA PRO A 353 4.51 11.61 -5.34
C PRO A 353 3.33 11.51 -4.38
N VAL A 354 3.52 11.71 -3.08
CA VAL A 354 2.47 11.74 -2.07
C VAL A 354 2.49 13.07 -1.32
N VAL A 355 1.31 13.68 -1.18
CA VAL A 355 1.13 14.95 -0.45
C VAL A 355 0.01 14.80 0.57
N VAL A 356 0.32 14.99 1.85
CA VAL A 356 -0.66 14.96 2.96
C VAL A 356 -1.27 16.33 3.18
N TYR A 357 -2.54 16.39 3.54
CA TYR A 357 -3.31 17.60 3.79
C TYR A 357 -3.78 17.68 5.25
N PRO A 358 -3.90 18.87 5.85
CA PRO A 358 -3.49 20.18 5.32
C PRO A 358 -1.96 20.33 5.29
N LYS A 359 -1.45 21.10 4.33
CA LYS A 359 0.00 21.26 4.08
C LYS A 359 0.77 22.09 5.13
N LEU A 360 0.10 22.85 5.99
CA LEU A 360 0.74 23.86 6.86
C LEU A 360 1.40 23.25 8.10
N ASP A 361 0.75 22.26 8.73
CA ASP A 361 1.31 21.54 9.90
C ASP A 361 1.00 20.04 9.75
N LEU A 362 1.96 19.33 9.20
CA LEU A 362 1.78 17.90 8.89
C LEU A 362 1.67 17.01 10.14
N LEU A 363 2.08 17.48 11.31
CA LEU A 363 1.83 16.77 12.58
C LEU A 363 0.38 16.88 13.04
N LYS A 364 -0.35 17.88 12.55
CA LYS A 364 -1.77 18.11 12.80
C LYS A 364 -2.65 17.77 11.60
N ALA A 365 -2.12 17.02 10.63
CA ALA A 365 -2.84 16.68 9.42
C ALA A 365 -4.09 15.81 9.63
N PRO A 366 -4.18 14.87 10.59
CA PRO A 366 -5.39 14.11 10.80
C PRO A 366 -6.57 14.97 11.24
N PHE A 367 -7.71 14.77 10.58
CA PHE A 367 -8.98 15.42 10.88
C PHE A 367 -9.72 14.65 11.98
N HIS A 368 -10.37 15.37 12.88
CA HIS A 368 -11.15 14.83 13.99
C HIS A 368 -12.65 15.09 13.83
N ALA A 369 -13.46 14.50 14.71
CA ALA A 369 -14.91 14.72 14.68
C ALA A 369 -15.26 16.22 14.74
N GLY A 370 -16.07 16.68 13.78
CA GLY A 370 -16.44 18.07 13.56
C GLY A 370 -15.61 18.78 12.49
N ASP A 371 -14.43 18.24 12.14
CA ASP A 371 -13.59 18.81 11.10
C ASP A 371 -14.13 18.53 9.69
N HIS A 372 -13.72 19.36 8.75
CA HIS A 372 -14.03 19.19 7.34
C HIS A 372 -12.81 19.52 6.49
N PHE A 373 -12.73 18.89 5.32
CA PHE A 373 -11.74 19.13 4.29
C PHE A 373 -12.43 19.43 2.97
N ASN A 374 -12.03 20.51 2.32
CA ASN A 374 -12.35 20.82 0.93
C ASN A 374 -11.06 21.32 0.26
N HIS A 375 -10.79 20.86 -0.94
CA HIS A 375 -9.63 21.30 -1.70
C HIS A 375 -10.08 21.92 -3.02
N ILE A 376 -9.52 23.08 -3.37
CA ILE A 376 -9.95 23.85 -4.54
C ILE A 376 -9.68 23.10 -5.86
N ASP A 377 -8.63 22.28 -5.88
CA ASP A 377 -8.21 21.51 -7.05
C ASP A 377 -8.71 20.04 -7.01
N ALA A 378 -9.55 19.70 -6.02
CA ALA A 378 -10.07 18.37 -5.87
C ALA A 378 -11.59 18.37 -6.01
N PRO A 379 -12.16 17.47 -6.79
CA PRO A 379 -13.60 17.35 -6.94
C PRO A 379 -14.22 16.67 -5.70
N MET A 380 -13.74 16.96 -4.50
CA MET A 380 -14.23 16.27 -3.30
C MET A 380 -14.21 17.12 -2.04
N GLY A 381 -15.15 16.81 -1.15
CA GLY A 381 -15.18 17.30 0.22
C GLY A 381 -15.38 16.15 1.21
N ILE A 382 -14.83 16.32 2.42
CA ILE A 382 -14.98 15.35 3.51
C ILE A 382 -15.45 16.08 4.77
N LYS A 383 -16.40 15.46 5.49
CA LYS A 383 -16.76 15.83 6.86
C LYS A 383 -16.53 14.65 7.77
N VAL A 384 -15.81 14.84 8.86
CA VAL A 384 -15.67 13.84 9.92
C VAL A 384 -16.81 14.02 10.92
N LEU A 385 -17.76 13.10 10.90
CA LEU A 385 -19.00 13.25 11.67
C LEU A 385 -18.84 12.79 13.11
N LYS A 386 -18.12 11.67 13.32
CA LYS A 386 -18.01 11.05 14.64
C LYS A 386 -16.82 10.10 14.72
N LYS A 387 -16.17 10.03 15.88
CA LYS A 387 -15.27 8.93 16.27
C LYS A 387 -16.05 7.93 17.12
N ASN A 388 -16.00 6.65 16.77
CA ASN A 388 -16.64 5.57 17.50
C ASN A 388 -15.71 5.00 18.60
N LYS A 389 -16.26 4.14 19.49
CA LYS A 389 -15.49 3.54 20.59
C LYS A 389 -14.43 2.53 20.14
N ASP A 390 -14.61 1.93 18.98
CA ASP A 390 -13.70 0.97 18.33
C ASP A 390 -12.64 1.66 17.44
N GLU A 391 -12.43 2.95 17.66
CA GLU A 391 -11.50 3.81 16.91
C GLU A 391 -11.89 4.02 15.43
N SER A 392 -13.01 3.49 14.94
CA SER A 392 -13.55 3.80 13.62
C SER A 392 -14.11 5.24 13.57
N PHE A 393 -14.20 5.79 12.35
CA PHE A 393 -14.77 7.12 12.14
C PHE A 393 -15.93 7.04 11.15
N LEU A 394 -17.03 7.70 11.48
CA LEU A 394 -18.11 7.97 10.55
C LEU A 394 -17.77 9.24 9.78
N ILE A 395 -17.70 9.15 8.47
CA ILE A 395 -17.39 10.28 7.58
C ILE A 395 -18.47 10.45 6.52
N GLU A 396 -18.58 11.66 6.01
CA GLU A 396 -19.35 11.99 4.80
C GLU A 396 -18.35 12.45 3.74
N VAL A 397 -18.42 11.82 2.56
CA VAL A 397 -17.57 12.14 1.40
C VAL A 397 -18.49 12.57 0.28
N LYS A 398 -18.24 13.76 -0.28
CA LYS A 398 -18.89 14.27 -1.48
C LYS A 398 -17.88 14.30 -2.60
N VAL A 399 -18.18 13.67 -3.73
CA VAL A 399 -17.41 13.71 -4.96
C VAL A 399 -18.29 14.30 -6.05
N ASP A 400 -17.85 15.40 -6.66
CA ASP A 400 -18.60 16.17 -7.68
C ASP A 400 -18.58 15.51 -9.06
#